data_f34532a831a3b8dae04ca60be69497d9
#
_entry.id   f34532a831a3b8dae04ca60be69497d9
#
_cell.length_a   1.000
_cell.length_b   1.000
_cell.length_c   1.000
_cell.angle_alpha   90.00
_cell.angle_beta   90.00
_cell.angle_gamma   90.00
#
_symmetry.space_group_name_H-M   'P 1'
#
loop_
_entity.id
_entity.type
_entity.pdbx_description
1 polymer ?
#
loop_
_entity_poly.entity_id
_entity_poly.type
_entity_poly.pdbx_seq_one_letter_code
_entity_poly.pdbx_strand_id
1 'polypeptide(L)'
;MDFQAITPENRAQVNAFIAEHWLSTEMILRGEVIDMTTVDGYFLTQDGTITALITYLIRNGICEITSLDSLIEGRGIVSALVERVIETARKHACRKLIVVTTNDNMHAIRFYQKRGFDLARLYHNALDRSRQLKPSIPLIGEDGIPLRHELEFEMIL
;
A
#
# COMPACT_ATOMS: atom_id res chain seq x y z
N MET A 1 -9.00 6.02 17.64
CA MET A 1 -9.45 5.23 16.49
C MET A 1 -9.17 3.74 16.75
N ASP A 2 -10.20 2.94 16.63
CA ASP A 2 -10.13 1.51 16.88
C ASP A 2 -9.79 0.75 15.61
N PHE A 3 -8.51 0.63 15.32
CA PHE A 3 -8.05 -0.20 14.22
C PHE A 3 -8.10 -1.68 14.62
N GLN A 4 -8.61 -2.50 13.73
CA GLN A 4 -8.64 -3.95 13.87
C GLN A 4 -7.51 -4.55 13.05
N ALA A 5 -6.82 -5.53 13.63
CA ALA A 5 -5.85 -6.33 12.88
C ALA A 5 -6.59 -7.33 12.00
N ILE A 6 -6.01 -7.64 10.85
CA ILE A 6 -6.53 -8.73 10.00
C ILE A 6 -6.30 -10.05 10.72
N THR A 7 -7.36 -10.86 10.83
CA THR A 7 -7.36 -12.17 11.46
C THR A 7 -8.05 -13.18 10.55
N PRO A 8 -7.95 -14.50 10.82
CA PRO A 8 -8.71 -15.50 10.04
C PRO A 8 -10.22 -15.23 10.03
N GLU A 9 -10.77 -14.69 11.11
CA GLU A 9 -12.20 -14.43 11.27
C GLU A 9 -12.70 -13.29 10.39
N ASN A 10 -11.87 -12.27 10.13
CA ASN A 10 -12.27 -11.11 9.33
C ASN A 10 -11.62 -11.09 7.94
N ARG A 11 -10.81 -12.09 7.58
CA ARG A 11 -10.09 -12.16 6.32
C ARG A 11 -11.02 -12.06 5.10
N ALA A 12 -12.16 -12.72 5.13
CA ALA A 12 -13.10 -12.70 4.01
C ALA A 12 -13.62 -11.29 3.73
N GLN A 13 -13.93 -10.50 4.78
CA GLN A 13 -14.38 -9.13 4.66
C GLN A 13 -13.27 -8.23 4.07
N VAL A 14 -12.03 -8.40 4.51
CA VAL A 14 -10.89 -7.64 4.00
C VAL A 14 -10.63 -7.97 2.53
N ASN A 15 -10.65 -9.25 2.16
CA ASN A 15 -10.47 -9.67 0.76
C ASN A 15 -11.54 -9.08 -0.16
N ALA A 16 -12.79 -9.03 0.30
CA ALA A 16 -13.88 -8.42 -0.45
C ALA A 16 -13.66 -6.93 -0.68
N PHE A 17 -13.18 -6.22 0.35
CA PHE A 17 -12.85 -4.80 0.23
C PHE A 17 -11.74 -4.58 -0.82
N ILE A 18 -10.67 -5.37 -0.75
CA ILE A 18 -9.55 -5.26 -1.70
C ILE A 18 -10.03 -5.54 -3.13
N ALA A 19 -10.79 -6.62 -3.33
CA ALA A 19 -11.31 -6.98 -4.65
C ALA A 19 -12.19 -5.89 -5.25
N GLU A 20 -13.02 -5.24 -4.44
CA GLU A 20 -13.89 -4.16 -4.88
C GLU A 20 -13.11 -2.90 -5.28
N HIS A 21 -12.12 -2.51 -4.47
CA HIS A 21 -11.40 -1.24 -4.67
C HIS A 21 -10.25 -1.35 -5.66
N TRP A 22 -9.61 -2.51 -5.76
CA TRP A 22 -8.46 -2.72 -6.65
C TRP A 22 -8.80 -3.59 -7.85
N LEU A 23 -10.05 -4.07 -7.96
CA LEU A 23 -10.56 -4.94 -9.02
C LEU A 23 -9.81 -6.28 -9.13
N SER A 24 -9.04 -6.63 -8.10
CA SER A 24 -8.25 -7.85 -8.02
C SER A 24 -7.74 -8.03 -6.59
N THR A 25 -7.48 -9.27 -6.19
CA THR A 25 -6.77 -9.60 -4.95
C THR A 25 -5.27 -9.85 -5.20
N GLU A 26 -4.80 -9.58 -6.41
CA GLU A 26 -3.39 -9.63 -6.75
C GLU A 26 -2.90 -8.22 -7.09
N MET A 27 -1.74 -7.85 -6.56
CA MET A 27 -1.08 -6.60 -6.89
C MET A 27 0.30 -6.88 -7.47
N ILE A 28 0.75 -6.01 -8.35
CA ILE A 28 2.07 -6.13 -8.97
C ILE A 28 2.92 -4.97 -8.48
N LEU A 29 3.99 -5.29 -7.75
CA LEU A 29 4.97 -4.31 -7.26
C LEU A 29 6.36 -4.75 -7.74
N ARG A 30 7.08 -3.88 -8.41
CA ARG A 30 8.41 -4.17 -8.99
C ARG A 30 8.42 -5.43 -9.87
N GLY A 31 7.32 -5.68 -10.60
CA GLY A 31 7.15 -6.89 -11.40
C GLY A 31 6.86 -8.17 -10.61
N GLU A 32 6.74 -8.08 -9.31
CA GLU A 32 6.36 -9.21 -8.45
C GLU A 32 4.85 -9.21 -8.22
N VAL A 33 4.21 -10.35 -8.40
CA VAL A 33 2.78 -10.54 -8.08
C VAL A 33 2.67 -10.86 -6.61
N ILE A 34 1.90 -10.03 -5.88
CA ILE A 34 1.63 -10.21 -4.46
C ILE A 34 0.18 -10.66 -4.29
N ASP A 35 0.00 -11.81 -3.64
CA ASP A 35 -1.33 -12.32 -3.27
C ASP A 35 -1.81 -11.57 -2.02
N MET A 36 -2.73 -10.65 -2.22
CA MET A 36 -3.25 -9.79 -1.15
C MET A 36 -4.18 -10.52 -0.17
N THR A 37 -4.53 -11.79 -0.45
CA THR A 37 -5.29 -12.61 0.49
C THR A 37 -4.41 -13.17 1.61
N THR A 38 -3.11 -13.00 1.53
CA THR A 38 -2.13 -13.55 2.49
C THR A 38 -1.43 -12.49 3.33
N VAL A 39 -1.56 -11.22 3.00
CA VAL A 39 -0.85 -10.14 3.71
C VAL A 39 -1.56 -9.76 5.00
N ASP A 40 -0.80 -9.27 5.95
CA ASP A 40 -1.31 -8.73 7.21
C ASP A 40 -1.72 -7.27 7.04
N GLY A 41 -2.39 -6.72 8.04
CA GLY A 41 -2.79 -5.33 7.99
C GLY A 41 -3.68 -4.91 9.14
N TYR A 42 -4.12 -3.66 9.03
CA TYR A 42 -5.06 -3.05 9.98
C TYR A 42 -6.14 -2.31 9.21
N PHE A 43 -7.34 -2.28 9.75
CA PHE A 43 -8.44 -1.59 9.11
C PHE A 43 -9.35 -0.92 10.13
N LEU A 44 -10.15 0.01 9.62
CA LEU A 44 -11.16 0.73 10.38
C LEU A 44 -12.52 0.41 9.78
N THR A 45 -13.51 0.18 10.63
CA THR A 45 -14.89 0.01 10.19
C THR A 45 -15.76 1.15 10.69
N GLN A 46 -16.80 1.45 9.93
CA GLN A 46 -17.86 2.35 10.31
C GLN A 46 -19.18 1.69 9.94
N ASP A 47 -20.05 1.47 10.93
CA ASP A 47 -21.33 0.76 10.75
C ASP A 47 -21.14 -0.61 10.09
N GLY A 48 -20.10 -1.35 10.50
CA GLY A 48 -19.80 -2.69 10.01
C GLY A 48 -19.13 -2.75 8.64
N THR A 49 -18.86 -1.60 8.01
CA THR A 49 -18.23 -1.52 6.69
C THR A 49 -16.79 -1.00 6.82
N ILE A 50 -15.85 -1.64 6.13
CA ILE A 50 -14.47 -1.17 6.10
C ILE A 50 -14.39 0.19 5.38
N THR A 51 -13.81 1.18 6.04
CA THR A 51 -13.65 2.53 5.50
C THR A 51 -12.20 2.92 5.29
N ALA A 52 -11.26 2.18 5.85
CA ALA A 52 -9.83 2.42 5.66
C ALA A 52 -9.07 1.11 5.89
N LEU A 53 -7.99 0.93 5.16
CA LEU A 53 -7.19 -0.29 5.21
C LEU A 53 -5.73 0.02 4.90
N ILE A 54 -4.82 -0.56 5.66
CA ILE A 54 -3.40 -0.66 5.31
C ILE A 54 -3.00 -2.14 5.37
N THR A 55 -2.28 -2.59 4.36
CA THR A 55 -1.71 -3.95 4.35
C THR A 55 -0.20 -3.88 4.26
N TYR A 56 0.46 -4.89 4.82
CA TYR A 56 1.92 -4.94 4.82
C TYR A 56 2.40 -6.39 4.74
N LEU A 57 3.66 -6.52 4.34
CA LEU A 57 4.34 -7.80 4.21
C LEU A 57 5.75 -7.65 4.80
N ILE A 58 6.13 -8.57 5.69
CA ILE A 58 7.46 -8.56 6.31
C ILE A 58 8.28 -9.70 5.74
N ARG A 59 9.44 -9.35 5.15
CA ARG A 59 10.40 -10.32 4.59
C ARG A 59 11.81 -9.81 4.82
N ASN A 60 12.68 -10.67 5.30
CA ASN A 60 14.12 -10.37 5.43
C ASN A 60 14.42 -9.08 6.20
N GLY A 61 13.68 -8.82 7.27
CA GLY A 61 13.87 -7.63 8.09
C GLY A 61 13.38 -6.33 7.46
N ILE A 62 12.59 -6.42 6.39
CA ILE A 62 11.98 -5.28 5.72
C ILE A 62 10.47 -5.41 5.81
N CYS A 63 9.79 -4.35 6.22
CA CYS A 63 8.35 -4.25 6.17
C CYS A 63 7.96 -3.44 4.94
N GLU A 64 7.13 -4.02 4.08
CA GLU A 64 6.62 -3.32 2.90
C GLU A 64 5.13 -3.06 3.05
N ILE A 65 4.71 -1.79 2.92
CA ILE A 65 3.30 -1.44 2.79
C ILE A 65 2.86 -1.85 1.40
N THR A 66 1.86 -2.74 1.32
CA THR A 66 1.38 -3.29 0.04
C THR A 66 0.10 -2.63 -0.45
N SER A 67 -0.67 -2.00 0.43
CA SER A 67 -1.79 -1.13 0.04
C SER A 67 -2.12 -0.17 1.17
N LEU A 68 -2.71 0.98 0.81
CA LEU A 68 -3.12 1.99 1.76
C LEU A 68 -4.31 2.74 1.17
N ASP A 69 -5.48 2.59 1.78
CA ASP A 69 -6.73 3.14 1.29
C ASP A 69 -7.54 3.77 2.40
N SER A 70 -8.19 4.90 2.12
CA SER A 70 -9.18 5.49 3.00
C SER A 70 -10.31 6.08 2.18
N LEU A 71 -11.54 5.72 2.54
CA LEU A 71 -12.75 6.29 1.95
C LEU A 71 -13.17 7.56 2.68
N ILE A 72 -12.50 7.88 3.79
CA ILE A 72 -12.77 9.07 4.61
C ILE A 72 -11.53 9.95 4.61
N GLU A 73 -11.68 11.21 4.21
CA GLU A 73 -10.59 12.17 4.17
C GLU A 73 -10.55 13.06 5.41
N GLY A 74 -9.38 13.64 5.66
CA GLY A 74 -9.22 14.79 6.57
C GLY A 74 -9.26 14.50 8.06
N ARG A 75 -9.20 13.23 8.49
CA ARG A 75 -9.25 12.85 9.91
C ARG A 75 -7.96 12.24 10.45
N GLY A 76 -6.88 12.34 9.70
CA GLY A 76 -5.61 11.74 10.09
C GLY A 76 -5.62 10.21 10.09
N ILE A 77 -6.60 9.56 9.46
CA ILE A 77 -6.75 8.11 9.46
C ILE A 77 -5.57 7.44 8.76
N VAL A 78 -5.19 7.94 7.59
CA VAL A 78 -4.09 7.37 6.81
C VAL A 78 -2.78 7.46 7.59
N SER A 79 -2.51 8.62 8.21
CA SER A 79 -1.33 8.81 9.06
C SER A 79 -1.33 7.85 10.24
N ALA A 80 -2.48 7.65 10.88
CA ALA A 80 -2.61 6.74 12.02
C ALA A 80 -2.40 5.28 11.60
N LEU A 81 -2.86 4.88 10.42
CA LEU A 81 -2.61 3.54 9.87
C LEU A 81 -1.12 3.32 9.61
N VAL A 82 -0.45 4.30 9.02
CA VAL A 82 1.01 4.23 8.78
C VAL A 82 1.76 4.11 10.10
N GLU A 83 1.40 4.90 11.12
CA GLU A 83 2.01 4.80 12.45
C GLU A 83 1.84 3.42 13.06
N ARG A 84 0.67 2.80 12.87
CA ARG A 84 0.43 1.44 13.38
C ARG A 84 1.38 0.42 12.73
N VAL A 85 1.60 0.54 11.43
CA VAL A 85 2.54 -0.35 10.72
C VAL A 85 3.98 -0.07 11.14
N ILE A 86 4.36 1.18 11.38
CA ILE A 86 5.69 1.53 11.90
C ILE A 86 5.92 0.83 13.26
N GLU A 87 4.96 0.91 14.17
CA GLU A 87 5.04 0.22 15.46
C GLU A 87 5.21 -1.29 15.29
N THR A 88 4.42 -1.87 14.39
CA THR A 88 4.47 -3.31 14.10
C THR A 88 5.82 -3.71 13.52
N ALA A 89 6.34 -2.95 12.58
CA ALA A 89 7.64 -3.20 11.98
C ALA A 89 8.77 -3.15 13.03
N ARG A 90 8.70 -2.19 13.95
CA ARG A 90 9.66 -2.10 15.06
C ARG A 90 9.58 -3.30 16.00
N LYS A 91 8.37 -3.75 16.32
CA LYS A 91 8.17 -4.94 17.16
C LYS A 91 8.75 -6.21 16.52
N HIS A 92 8.74 -6.28 15.20
CA HIS A 92 9.32 -7.40 14.45
C HIS A 92 10.80 -7.19 14.10
N ALA A 93 11.45 -6.21 14.71
CA ALA A 93 12.87 -5.89 14.50
C ALA A 93 13.21 -5.64 13.03
N CYS A 94 12.28 -5.08 12.25
CA CYS A 94 12.57 -4.65 10.89
C CYS A 94 13.53 -3.47 10.90
N ARG A 95 14.48 -3.47 9.96
CA ARG A 95 15.46 -2.38 9.85
C ARG A 95 14.92 -1.19 9.05
N LYS A 96 13.94 -1.43 8.19
CA LYS A 96 13.28 -0.35 7.43
C LYS A 96 11.86 -0.71 7.01
N LEU A 97 11.11 0.33 6.72
CA LEU A 97 9.78 0.27 6.13
C LEU A 97 9.88 0.85 4.72
N ILE A 98 9.30 0.16 3.75
CA ILE A 98 9.26 0.61 2.35
C ILE A 98 7.84 0.66 1.83
N VAL A 99 7.62 1.52 0.83
CA VAL A 99 6.36 1.60 0.09
C VAL A 99 6.66 2.01 -1.35
N VAL A 100 5.96 1.38 -2.29
CA VAL A 100 6.09 1.66 -3.72
C VAL A 100 4.81 2.34 -4.20
N THR A 101 4.96 3.40 -4.99
CA THR A 101 3.85 4.04 -5.67
C THR A 101 4.22 4.35 -7.11
N THR A 102 3.24 4.71 -7.93
CA THR A 102 3.48 5.02 -9.33
C THR A 102 3.82 6.49 -9.53
N ASN A 103 4.50 6.81 -10.63
CA ASN A 103 5.04 8.14 -10.88
C ASN A 103 3.98 9.24 -11.10
N ASP A 104 2.73 8.84 -11.35
CA ASP A 104 1.62 9.76 -11.51
C ASP A 104 0.93 10.13 -10.18
N ASN A 105 1.18 9.39 -9.12
CA ASN A 105 0.51 9.57 -7.84
C ASN A 105 1.17 10.67 -7.00
N MET A 106 0.95 11.92 -7.40
CA MET A 106 1.54 13.08 -6.75
C MET A 106 1.10 13.22 -5.30
N HIS A 107 -0.14 12.83 -4.98
CA HIS A 107 -0.65 12.86 -3.62
C HIS A 107 0.17 11.94 -2.70
N ALA A 108 0.41 10.70 -3.13
CA ALA A 108 1.21 9.74 -2.36
C ALA A 108 2.67 10.19 -2.25
N ILE A 109 3.25 10.69 -3.33
CA ILE A 109 4.63 11.20 -3.37
C ILE A 109 4.81 12.30 -2.32
N ARG A 110 3.88 13.24 -2.25
CA ARG A 110 3.89 14.29 -1.23
C ARG A 110 3.69 13.72 0.16
N PHE A 111 2.70 12.85 0.32
CA PHE A 111 2.30 12.29 1.61
C PHE A 111 3.46 11.56 2.29
N TYR A 112 4.13 10.65 1.58
CA TYR A 112 5.21 9.86 2.18
C TYR A 112 6.40 10.73 2.59
N GLN A 113 6.79 11.70 1.76
CA GLN A 113 7.87 12.61 2.11
C GLN A 113 7.55 13.44 3.35
N LYS A 114 6.31 13.92 3.45
CA LYS A 114 5.87 14.70 4.62
C LYS A 114 5.83 13.84 5.90
N ARG A 115 5.72 12.53 5.77
CA ARG A 115 5.73 11.59 6.91
C ARG A 115 7.13 11.08 7.26
N GLY A 116 8.16 11.59 6.63
CA GLY A 116 9.53 11.24 6.94
C GLY A 116 10.11 10.10 6.13
N PHE A 117 9.43 9.68 5.07
CA PHE A 117 10.00 8.73 4.12
C PHE A 117 10.91 9.45 3.14
N ASP A 118 12.00 8.80 2.77
CA ASP A 118 12.91 9.28 1.74
C ASP A 118 12.60 8.61 0.40
N LEU A 119 12.69 9.36 -0.69
CA LEU A 119 12.62 8.77 -2.03
C LEU A 119 13.95 8.03 -2.29
N ALA A 120 13.89 6.71 -2.31
CA ALA A 120 15.07 5.87 -2.32
C ALA A 120 15.41 5.29 -3.68
N ARG A 121 14.41 4.90 -4.48
CA ARG A 121 14.64 4.21 -5.75
C ARG A 121 13.61 4.60 -6.81
N LEU A 122 14.09 4.61 -8.05
CA LEU A 122 13.26 4.69 -9.24
C LEU A 122 13.36 3.36 -10.00
N TYR A 123 12.23 2.72 -10.22
CA TYR A 123 12.13 1.54 -11.09
C TYR A 123 11.66 2.01 -12.46
N HIS A 124 12.62 2.31 -13.30
CA HIS A 124 12.40 2.90 -14.62
C HIS A 124 11.60 1.94 -15.51
N ASN A 125 10.52 2.43 -16.10
CA ASN A 125 9.62 1.66 -16.99
C ASN A 125 8.99 0.41 -16.34
N ALA A 126 8.87 0.37 -14.99
CA ALA A 126 8.30 -0.78 -14.29
C ALA A 126 6.88 -1.13 -14.75
N LEU A 127 6.08 -0.12 -15.13
CA LEU A 127 4.70 -0.35 -15.55
C LEU A 127 4.59 -1.03 -16.92
N ASP A 128 5.61 -0.89 -17.78
CA ASP A 128 5.63 -1.63 -19.06
C ASP A 128 5.69 -3.13 -18.78
N ARG A 129 6.51 -3.52 -17.80
CA ARG A 129 6.60 -4.92 -17.36
C ARG A 129 5.32 -5.38 -16.69
N SER A 130 4.76 -4.56 -15.82
CA SER A 130 3.50 -4.87 -15.14
C SER A 130 2.35 -5.06 -16.11
N ARG A 131 2.29 -4.29 -17.22
CA ARG A 131 1.27 -4.44 -18.26
C ARG A 131 1.36 -5.75 -19.01
N GLN A 132 2.53 -6.37 -19.08
CA GLN A 132 2.66 -7.71 -19.67
C GLN A 132 1.90 -8.74 -18.83
N LEU A 133 1.88 -8.56 -17.50
CA LEU A 133 1.16 -9.42 -16.57
C LEU A 133 -0.30 -9.00 -16.41
N LYS A 134 -0.59 -7.71 -16.51
CA LYS A 134 -1.91 -7.13 -16.31
C LYS A 134 -2.17 -6.04 -17.36
N PRO A 135 -2.62 -6.44 -18.57
CA PRO A 135 -2.79 -5.50 -19.70
C PRO A 135 -3.80 -4.37 -19.46
N SER A 136 -4.66 -4.51 -18.45
CA SER A 136 -5.66 -3.48 -18.12
C SER A 136 -5.07 -2.22 -17.48
N ILE A 137 -3.80 -2.22 -17.07
CA ILE A 137 -3.15 -1.03 -16.52
C ILE A 137 -3.09 0.06 -17.60
N PRO A 138 -3.66 1.26 -17.34
CA PRO A 138 -3.72 2.31 -18.35
C PRO A 138 -2.35 2.86 -18.71
N LEU A 139 -2.23 3.45 -19.89
CA LEU A 139 -1.00 4.11 -20.35
C LEU A 139 -0.84 5.51 -19.76
N ILE A 140 -1.96 6.17 -19.49
CA ILE A 140 -1.99 7.52 -18.93
C ILE A 140 -2.63 7.43 -17.55
N GLY A 141 -1.97 7.98 -16.55
CA GLY A 141 -2.43 8.00 -15.18
C GLY A 141 -3.08 9.31 -14.78
N GLU A 142 -3.01 9.64 -13.51
CA GLU A 142 -3.60 10.85 -12.95
C GLU A 142 -2.97 12.11 -13.57
N ASP A 143 -3.77 13.15 -13.71
CA ASP A 143 -3.38 14.46 -14.28
C ASP A 143 -2.76 14.36 -15.68
N GLY A 144 -3.07 13.32 -16.43
CA GLY A 144 -2.52 13.13 -17.77
C GLY A 144 -1.05 12.71 -17.78
N ILE A 145 -0.50 12.33 -16.64
CA ILE A 145 0.89 11.89 -16.54
C ILE A 145 1.04 10.47 -17.11
N PRO A 146 1.97 10.23 -18.04
CA PRO A 146 2.21 8.88 -18.52
C PRO A 146 2.57 7.94 -17.36
N LEU A 147 1.82 6.85 -17.23
CA LEU A 147 1.99 5.88 -16.16
C LEU A 147 3.07 4.88 -16.55
N ARG A 148 4.30 5.10 -16.08
CA ARG A 148 5.50 4.41 -16.57
C ARG A 148 6.35 3.78 -15.49
N HIS A 149 6.54 4.49 -14.36
CA HIS A 149 7.57 4.15 -13.40
C HIS A 149 7.00 3.89 -12.02
N GLU A 150 7.73 3.10 -11.23
CA GLU A 150 7.46 2.98 -9.80
C GLU A 150 8.53 3.70 -9.00
N LEU A 151 8.12 4.33 -7.90
CA LEU A 151 8.98 5.03 -6.96
C LEU A 151 8.91 4.32 -5.62
N GLU A 152 10.06 3.98 -5.06
CA GLU A 152 10.15 3.37 -3.73
C GLU A 152 10.57 4.41 -2.71
N PHE A 153 9.79 4.53 -1.66
CA PHE A 153 10.08 5.36 -0.50
C PHE A 153 10.52 4.46 0.64
N GLU A 154 11.44 4.93 1.47
CA GLU A 154 11.88 4.18 2.63
C GLU A 154 11.96 5.03 3.89
N MET A 155 11.74 4.37 5.03
CA MET A 155 11.96 4.93 6.36
C MET A 155 12.85 3.96 7.12
N ILE A 156 14.01 4.43 7.57
CA ILE A 156 14.91 3.62 8.41
C ILE A 156 14.32 3.59 9.83
N LEU A 157 14.23 2.42 10.40
CA LEU A 157 13.61 2.20 11.70
C LEU A 157 14.63 2.10 12.84
#